data_3c97e593e5c21bb2fa03bc09f67eac7c
#
_entry.id   3c97e593e5c21bb2fa03bc09f67eac7c
#
_cell.length_a   1.000
_cell.length_b   1.000
_cell.length_c   1.000
_cell.angle_alpha   90.00
_cell.angle_beta   90.00
_cell.angle_gamma   90.00
#
_symmetry.space_group_name_H-M   'P 1'
#
loop_
_entity.id
_entity.type
_entity.pdbx_description
1 polymer ?
#
loop_
_entity_poly.entity_id
_entity_poly.type
_entity_poly.pdbx_seq_one_letter_code
_entity_poly.pdbx_strand_id
1 'polypeptide(L)'
;MKKIVLTAILVAAAFGGNFEEATKAHIKAYDTQRSMDLFEKSCSSEKNGAGCYLAAFLGEQNGKFSDEDGGKKAFALYEKACKLGDMDGCAAVAGAYDGNSLWGVVESDYEKAAGLYEKACEGGVGEACVRAAAHGNGEYGGTKDPQKARKYYRLACDYKDAQGCYALARGHEKADQGAKDDKKAMELYGLSCDYGYDMGCAKFRELVKKSK
;
A
#
# COMPACT_ATOMS: atom_id res chain seq x y z
N MET A 1 -11.34 2.26 -5.05
CA MET A 1 -11.93 1.10 -5.76
C MET A 1 -11.82 1.19 -7.28
N LYS A 2 -12.25 2.25 -7.97
CA LYS A 2 -12.17 2.32 -9.46
C LYS A 2 -10.73 2.25 -10.05
N LYS A 3 -9.71 2.73 -9.37
CA LYS A 3 -8.32 2.70 -9.87
C LYS A 3 -7.68 1.31 -9.82
N ILE A 4 -7.95 0.52 -8.77
CA ILE A 4 -7.44 -0.85 -8.63
C ILE A 4 -8.00 -1.74 -9.74
N VAL A 5 -9.27 -1.56 -10.07
CA VAL A 5 -9.94 -2.32 -11.15
C VAL A 5 -9.36 -1.97 -12.53
N LEU A 6 -9.02 -0.69 -12.80
CA LEU A 6 -8.48 -0.28 -14.11
C LEU A 6 -7.05 -0.79 -14.34
N THR A 7 -6.19 -0.78 -13.31
CA THR A 7 -4.85 -1.36 -13.40
C THR A 7 -4.88 -2.87 -13.59
N ALA A 8 -5.79 -3.57 -12.92
CA ALA A 8 -5.99 -5.02 -13.10
C ALA A 8 -6.40 -5.38 -14.55
N ILE A 9 -7.19 -4.52 -15.24
CA ILE A 9 -7.61 -4.77 -16.63
C ILE A 9 -6.45 -4.68 -17.61
N LEU A 10 -5.55 -3.72 -17.44
CA LEU A 10 -4.38 -3.55 -18.33
C LEU A 10 -3.32 -4.64 -18.14
N VAL A 11 -3.26 -5.23 -16.95
CA VAL A 11 -2.34 -6.34 -16.61
C VAL A 11 -2.95 -7.69 -17.00
N ALA A 12 -4.29 -7.83 -17.06
CA ALA A 12 -4.99 -9.08 -17.38
C ALA A 12 -4.59 -9.72 -18.72
N ALA A 13 -4.21 -8.92 -19.71
CA ALA A 13 -3.78 -9.43 -21.02
C ALA A 13 -2.43 -10.18 -21.00
N ALA A 14 -1.64 -10.03 -19.93
CA ALA A 14 -0.34 -10.68 -19.77
C ALA A 14 -0.38 -11.94 -18.90
N PHE A 15 -1.48 -12.19 -18.20
CA PHE A 15 -1.66 -13.30 -17.26
C PHE A 15 -2.79 -14.22 -17.72
N GLY A 16 -2.56 -15.53 -17.76
CA GLY A 16 -3.39 -16.59 -18.32
C GLY A 16 -4.89 -16.59 -17.95
N GLY A 17 -5.62 -17.50 -18.58
CA GLY A 17 -7.09 -17.52 -18.70
C GLY A 17 -7.92 -17.34 -17.41
N ASN A 18 -7.51 -17.91 -16.27
CA ASN A 18 -8.27 -17.79 -15.02
C ASN A 18 -8.24 -16.38 -14.44
N PHE A 19 -7.11 -15.66 -14.55
CA PHE A 19 -7.01 -14.28 -14.04
C PHE A 19 -7.88 -13.33 -14.87
N GLU A 20 -7.85 -13.46 -16.19
CA GLU A 20 -8.68 -12.65 -17.09
C GLU A 20 -10.17 -12.93 -16.87
N GLU A 21 -10.57 -14.20 -16.71
CA GLU A 21 -11.95 -14.59 -16.44
C GLU A 21 -12.41 -14.06 -15.07
N ALA A 22 -11.58 -14.15 -14.02
CA ALA A 22 -11.86 -13.59 -12.71
C ALA A 22 -12.13 -12.09 -12.74
N THR A 23 -11.26 -11.35 -13.46
CA THR A 23 -11.38 -9.90 -13.63
C THR A 23 -12.69 -9.55 -14.37
N LYS A 24 -13.04 -10.29 -15.42
CA LYS A 24 -14.31 -10.12 -16.14
C LYS A 24 -15.52 -10.40 -15.25
N ALA A 25 -15.48 -11.47 -14.43
CA ALA A 25 -16.55 -11.82 -13.51
C ALA A 25 -16.76 -10.71 -12.46
N HIS A 26 -15.68 -10.20 -11.90
CA HIS A 26 -15.75 -9.12 -10.90
C HIS A 26 -16.33 -7.82 -11.48
N ILE A 27 -15.93 -7.45 -12.70
CA ILE A 27 -16.32 -6.17 -13.32
C ILE A 27 -17.75 -6.23 -13.90
N LYS A 28 -18.08 -7.32 -14.59
CA LYS A 28 -19.33 -7.40 -15.36
C LYS A 28 -20.51 -7.92 -14.56
N ALA A 29 -20.29 -8.85 -13.65
CA ALA A 29 -21.35 -9.57 -12.96
C ALA A 29 -21.45 -9.24 -11.47
N TYR A 30 -20.49 -8.51 -10.88
CA TYR A 30 -20.35 -8.34 -9.42
C TYR A 30 -20.39 -9.69 -8.67
N ASP A 31 -20.05 -10.79 -9.35
CA ASP A 31 -19.99 -12.13 -8.78
C ASP A 31 -18.67 -12.32 -8.04
N THR A 32 -18.67 -11.86 -6.80
CA THR A 32 -17.48 -11.84 -5.99
C THR A 32 -17.01 -13.24 -5.62
N GLN A 33 -17.94 -14.18 -5.38
CA GLN A 33 -17.58 -15.56 -5.03
C GLN A 33 -16.87 -16.24 -6.20
N ARG A 34 -17.44 -16.17 -7.39
CA ARG A 34 -16.82 -16.72 -8.61
C ARG A 34 -15.47 -16.07 -8.91
N SER A 35 -15.37 -14.75 -8.71
CA SER A 35 -14.10 -14.03 -8.90
C SER A 35 -13.02 -14.54 -7.96
N MET A 36 -13.35 -14.75 -6.68
CA MET A 36 -12.42 -15.28 -5.68
C MET A 36 -11.95 -16.69 -6.06
N ASP A 37 -12.85 -17.58 -6.43
CA ASP A 37 -12.53 -18.96 -6.80
C ASP A 37 -11.58 -18.99 -8.03
N LEU A 38 -11.82 -18.12 -9.00
CA LEU A 38 -10.97 -17.97 -10.18
C LEU A 38 -9.59 -17.35 -9.85
N PHE A 39 -9.53 -16.36 -8.93
CA PHE A 39 -8.25 -15.81 -8.47
C PHE A 39 -7.47 -16.84 -7.64
N GLU A 40 -8.11 -17.62 -6.78
CA GLU A 40 -7.47 -18.74 -6.06
C GLU A 40 -6.91 -19.78 -7.06
N LYS A 41 -7.65 -20.06 -8.13
CA LYS A 41 -7.18 -20.96 -9.19
C LYS A 41 -6.01 -20.39 -9.97
N SER A 42 -6.05 -19.11 -10.33
CA SER A 42 -4.93 -18.43 -10.96
C SER A 42 -3.68 -18.40 -10.06
N CYS A 43 -3.87 -18.16 -8.76
CA CYS A 43 -2.82 -18.24 -7.75
C CYS A 43 -2.17 -19.64 -7.70
N SER A 44 -2.97 -20.70 -7.76
CA SER A 44 -2.47 -22.07 -7.56
C SER A 44 -1.90 -22.68 -8.84
N SER A 45 -2.61 -22.59 -9.97
CA SER A 45 -2.26 -23.27 -11.23
C SER A 45 -1.32 -22.43 -12.11
N GLU A 46 -1.51 -21.11 -12.12
CA GLU A 46 -0.78 -20.18 -12.99
C GLU A 46 0.40 -19.50 -12.27
N LYS A 47 0.56 -19.73 -10.96
CA LYS A 47 1.55 -19.07 -10.09
C LYS A 47 1.52 -17.54 -10.21
N ASN A 48 0.31 -16.99 -10.33
CA ASN A 48 0.09 -15.57 -10.50
C ASN A 48 0.01 -14.87 -9.13
N GLY A 49 0.99 -14.03 -8.81
CA GLY A 49 1.04 -13.28 -7.54
C GLY A 49 -0.18 -12.37 -7.34
N ALA A 50 -0.58 -11.63 -8.37
CA ALA A 50 -1.75 -10.76 -8.30
C ALA A 50 -3.06 -11.57 -8.07
N GLY A 51 -3.16 -12.78 -8.63
CA GLY A 51 -4.27 -13.69 -8.35
C GLY A 51 -4.31 -14.10 -6.89
N CYS A 52 -3.15 -14.40 -6.27
CA CYS A 52 -3.05 -14.71 -4.85
C CYS A 52 -3.49 -13.51 -3.97
N TYR A 53 -2.98 -12.31 -4.28
CA TYR A 53 -3.34 -11.08 -3.56
C TYR A 53 -4.85 -10.80 -3.66
N LEU A 54 -5.41 -10.81 -4.86
CA LEU A 54 -6.83 -10.49 -5.07
C LEU A 54 -7.76 -11.54 -4.44
N ALA A 55 -7.39 -12.81 -4.44
CA ALA A 55 -8.15 -13.85 -3.74
C ALA A 55 -8.22 -13.57 -2.23
N ALA A 56 -7.09 -13.23 -1.60
CA ALA A 56 -7.04 -12.87 -0.19
C ALA A 56 -7.83 -11.60 0.10
N PHE A 57 -7.58 -10.53 -0.64
CA PHE A 57 -8.22 -9.23 -0.47
C PHE A 57 -9.76 -9.30 -0.60
N LEU A 58 -10.26 -9.95 -1.65
CA LEU A 58 -11.71 -10.13 -1.81
C LEU A 58 -12.30 -11.02 -0.72
N GLY A 59 -11.57 -12.04 -0.27
CA GLY A 59 -12.00 -12.91 0.82
C GLY A 59 -12.19 -12.15 2.13
N GLU A 60 -11.31 -11.22 2.44
CA GLU A 60 -11.44 -10.34 3.61
C GLU A 60 -12.63 -9.38 3.45
N GLN A 61 -12.73 -8.69 2.30
CA GLN A 61 -13.81 -7.72 2.04
C GLN A 61 -15.20 -8.34 2.11
N ASN A 62 -15.35 -9.62 1.78
CA ASN A 62 -16.63 -10.33 1.80
C ASN A 62 -16.88 -11.15 3.08
N GLY A 63 -15.99 -11.05 4.06
CA GLY A 63 -16.13 -11.75 5.33
C GLY A 63 -15.87 -13.27 5.25
N LYS A 64 -15.38 -13.80 4.11
CA LYS A 64 -15.02 -15.23 3.98
C LYS A 64 -13.85 -15.59 4.89
N PHE A 65 -12.99 -14.61 5.20
CA PHE A 65 -11.82 -14.74 6.06
C PHE A 65 -12.00 -13.94 7.36
N SER A 66 -13.21 -14.06 7.99
CA SER A 66 -13.59 -13.28 9.16
C SER A 66 -13.31 -13.95 10.50
N ASP A 67 -12.76 -15.15 10.49
CA ASP A 67 -12.32 -15.90 11.66
C ASP A 67 -10.82 -16.19 11.61
N GLU A 68 -10.28 -16.83 12.66
CA GLU A 68 -8.85 -17.13 12.76
C GLU A 68 -8.36 -18.03 11.62
N ASP A 69 -9.13 -19.04 11.22
CA ASP A 69 -8.74 -19.96 10.16
C ASP A 69 -8.79 -19.25 8.78
N GLY A 70 -9.78 -18.40 8.56
CA GLY A 70 -9.86 -17.53 7.39
C GLY A 70 -8.70 -16.54 7.34
N GLY A 71 -8.34 -15.93 8.46
CA GLY A 71 -7.17 -15.07 8.59
C GLY A 71 -5.87 -15.78 8.24
N LYS A 72 -5.67 -17.01 8.71
CA LYS A 72 -4.51 -17.85 8.35
C LYS A 72 -4.47 -18.12 6.84
N LYS A 73 -5.63 -18.38 6.22
CA LYS A 73 -5.72 -18.59 4.78
C LYS A 73 -5.38 -17.32 4.00
N ALA A 74 -5.94 -16.17 4.41
CA ALA A 74 -5.63 -14.88 3.78
C ALA A 74 -4.13 -14.57 3.88
N PHE A 75 -3.54 -14.72 5.06
CA PHE A 75 -2.12 -14.51 5.27
C PHE A 75 -1.26 -15.41 4.38
N ALA A 76 -1.58 -16.71 4.27
CA ALA A 76 -0.86 -17.64 3.40
C ALA A 76 -0.95 -17.24 1.91
N LEU A 77 -2.09 -16.72 1.48
CA LEU A 77 -2.26 -16.19 0.12
C LEU A 77 -1.43 -14.92 -0.12
N TYR A 78 -1.41 -13.98 0.83
CA TYR A 78 -0.56 -12.78 0.75
C TYR A 78 0.93 -13.13 0.78
N GLU A 79 1.36 -14.07 1.64
CA GLU A 79 2.75 -14.56 1.61
C GLU A 79 3.12 -15.16 0.25
N LYS A 80 2.20 -15.95 -0.33
CA LYS A 80 2.42 -16.54 -1.66
C LYS A 80 2.49 -15.47 -2.73
N ALA A 81 1.62 -14.44 -2.67
CA ALA A 81 1.67 -13.30 -3.56
C ALA A 81 3.02 -12.59 -3.50
N CYS A 82 3.48 -12.26 -2.29
CA CYS A 82 4.79 -11.62 -2.06
C CYS A 82 5.97 -12.47 -2.57
N LYS A 83 5.93 -13.80 -2.36
CA LYS A 83 6.94 -14.74 -2.89
C LYS A 83 6.94 -14.80 -4.42
N LEU A 84 5.79 -14.60 -5.05
CA LEU A 84 5.63 -14.54 -6.50
C LEU A 84 5.91 -13.15 -7.09
N GLY A 85 6.35 -12.19 -6.27
CA GLY A 85 6.75 -10.87 -6.71
C GLY A 85 5.63 -9.84 -6.77
N ASP A 86 4.45 -10.15 -6.21
CA ASP A 86 3.39 -9.17 -6.03
C ASP A 86 3.68 -8.28 -4.82
N MET A 87 3.83 -6.99 -5.07
CA MET A 87 4.27 -6.04 -4.05
C MET A 87 3.13 -5.61 -3.12
N ASP A 88 1.88 -5.62 -3.58
CA ASP A 88 0.71 -5.42 -2.70
C ASP A 88 0.59 -6.59 -1.71
N GLY A 89 0.88 -7.81 -2.14
CA GLY A 89 1.00 -8.97 -1.28
C GLY A 89 2.10 -8.81 -0.22
N CYS A 90 3.26 -8.25 -0.59
CA CYS A 90 4.32 -7.96 0.37
C CYS A 90 3.89 -6.90 1.39
N ALA A 91 3.20 -5.85 0.95
CA ALA A 91 2.66 -4.82 1.83
C ALA A 91 1.60 -5.37 2.80
N ALA A 92 0.73 -6.28 2.33
CA ALA A 92 -0.26 -6.94 3.18
C ALA A 92 0.39 -7.81 4.27
N VAL A 93 1.42 -8.60 3.92
CA VAL A 93 2.21 -9.38 4.90
C VAL A 93 2.91 -8.47 5.90
N ALA A 94 3.46 -7.33 5.45
CA ALA A 94 4.07 -6.34 6.32
C ALA A 94 3.05 -5.80 7.33
N GLY A 95 1.82 -5.49 6.88
CA GLY A 95 0.73 -5.03 7.73
C GLY A 95 0.38 -6.04 8.83
N ALA A 96 0.39 -7.33 8.52
CA ALA A 96 0.15 -8.37 9.52
C ALA A 96 1.22 -8.37 10.63
N TYR A 97 2.51 -8.25 10.27
CA TYR A 97 3.61 -8.13 11.25
C TYR A 97 3.63 -6.79 11.99
N ASP A 98 3.06 -5.75 11.42
CA ASP A 98 2.93 -4.41 12.04
C ASP A 98 1.81 -4.34 13.11
N GLY A 99 1.14 -5.45 13.36
CA GLY A 99 0.02 -5.52 14.29
C GLY A 99 -1.30 -4.99 13.71
N ASN A 100 -1.34 -4.63 12.43
CA ASN A 100 -2.56 -4.37 11.68
C ASN A 100 -3.23 -5.69 11.30
N SER A 101 -3.66 -6.30 12.31
CA SER A 101 -4.32 -7.56 12.50
C SER A 101 -5.07 -8.14 11.31
N LEU A 102 -4.46 -9.08 10.66
CA LEU A 102 -5.17 -10.23 10.13
C LEU A 102 -5.47 -11.16 11.33
N TRP A 103 -6.50 -10.81 12.13
CA TRP A 103 -7.08 -11.65 13.19
C TRP A 103 -6.06 -12.25 14.20
N GLY A 104 -4.91 -11.59 14.42
CA GLY A 104 -3.89 -12.09 15.36
C GLY A 104 -3.15 -13.34 14.87
N VAL A 105 -3.14 -13.58 13.59
CA VAL A 105 -2.56 -14.78 12.95
C VAL A 105 -1.06 -14.89 13.13
N VAL A 106 -0.37 -13.75 13.26
CA VAL A 106 1.08 -13.69 13.52
C VAL A 106 1.38 -12.74 14.66
N GLU A 107 2.43 -13.04 15.42
CA GLU A 107 2.96 -12.11 16.39
C GLU A 107 3.58 -10.91 15.69
N SER A 108 3.45 -9.73 16.32
CA SER A 108 4.02 -8.49 15.77
C SER A 108 5.55 -8.60 15.69
N ASP A 109 6.08 -8.26 14.52
CA ASP A 109 7.51 -8.23 14.23
C ASP A 109 7.80 -6.97 13.38
N TYR A 110 8.06 -5.86 14.06
CA TYR A 110 8.23 -4.56 13.43
C TYR A 110 9.47 -4.48 12.54
N GLU A 111 10.51 -5.26 12.80
CA GLU A 111 11.70 -5.30 11.95
C GLU A 111 11.38 -6.00 10.63
N LYS A 112 10.69 -7.11 10.69
CA LYS A 112 10.22 -7.84 9.51
C LYS A 112 9.20 -7.03 8.71
N ALA A 113 8.27 -6.35 9.40
CA ALA A 113 7.33 -5.43 8.77
C ALA A 113 8.05 -4.32 8.00
N ALA A 114 9.02 -3.65 8.64
CA ALA A 114 9.82 -2.61 8.01
C ALA A 114 10.49 -3.09 6.72
N GLY A 115 11.19 -4.23 6.75
CA GLY A 115 11.86 -4.79 5.57
C GLY A 115 10.89 -5.13 4.43
N LEU A 116 9.71 -5.63 4.75
CA LEU A 116 8.69 -5.94 3.76
C LEU A 116 8.03 -4.67 3.17
N TYR A 117 7.78 -3.64 3.99
CA TYR A 117 7.32 -2.35 3.50
C TYR A 117 8.35 -1.67 2.60
N GLU A 118 9.65 -1.73 2.96
CA GLU A 118 10.73 -1.22 2.12
C GLU A 118 10.74 -1.91 0.76
N LYS A 119 10.66 -3.24 0.75
CA LYS A 119 10.57 -4.04 -0.49
C LYS A 119 9.34 -3.65 -1.33
N ALA A 120 8.17 -3.55 -0.71
CA ALA A 120 6.94 -3.18 -1.41
C ALA A 120 7.00 -1.74 -1.95
N CYS A 121 7.59 -0.82 -1.18
CA CYS A 121 7.85 0.55 -1.62
C CYS A 121 8.77 0.60 -2.84
N GLU A 122 9.88 -0.10 -2.82
CA GLU A 122 10.80 -0.17 -3.96
C GLU A 122 10.15 -0.80 -5.20
N GLY A 123 9.14 -1.63 -5.00
CA GLY A 123 8.29 -2.18 -6.04
C GLY A 123 7.13 -1.28 -6.52
N GLY A 124 7.02 -0.04 -5.99
CA GLY A 124 6.07 0.96 -6.49
C GLY A 124 4.78 1.12 -5.66
N VAL A 125 4.65 0.46 -4.52
CA VAL A 125 3.48 0.59 -3.64
C VAL A 125 3.63 1.84 -2.76
N GLY A 126 2.96 2.93 -3.14
CA GLY A 126 3.08 4.25 -2.47
C GLY A 126 2.74 4.21 -0.99
N GLU A 127 1.66 3.52 -0.60
CA GLU A 127 1.28 3.35 0.81
C GLU A 127 2.36 2.63 1.61
N ALA A 128 3.00 1.61 1.03
CA ALA A 128 4.11 0.90 1.68
C ALA A 128 5.31 1.82 1.92
N CYS A 129 5.54 2.82 1.04
CA CYS A 129 6.57 3.83 1.25
C CYS A 129 6.27 4.71 2.47
N VAL A 130 5.00 5.09 2.68
CA VAL A 130 4.59 5.84 3.87
C VAL A 130 4.84 5.02 5.15
N ARG A 131 4.52 3.73 5.12
CA ARG A 131 4.77 2.81 6.24
C ARG A 131 6.26 2.61 6.51
N ALA A 132 7.06 2.36 5.47
CA ALA A 132 8.52 2.27 5.57
C ALA A 132 9.14 3.55 6.17
N ALA A 133 8.62 4.72 5.78
CA ALA A 133 9.05 5.99 6.35
C ALA A 133 8.67 6.14 7.82
N ALA A 134 7.49 5.68 8.24
CA ALA A 134 7.06 5.69 9.65
C ALA A 134 7.96 4.80 10.52
N HIS A 135 8.32 3.60 10.03
CA HIS A 135 9.34 2.76 10.68
C HIS A 135 10.70 3.46 10.75
N GLY A 136 11.13 4.13 9.67
CA GLY A 136 12.36 4.94 9.66
C GLY A 136 12.33 6.12 10.63
N ASN A 137 11.15 6.65 10.98
CA ASN A 137 10.98 7.66 12.03
C ASN A 137 11.01 7.09 13.45
N GLY A 138 11.07 5.78 13.62
CA GLY A 138 11.04 5.10 14.93
C GLY A 138 9.66 5.05 15.57
N GLU A 139 8.58 5.22 14.80
CA GLU A 139 7.20 5.22 15.33
C GLU A 139 6.81 3.87 15.95
N TYR A 140 7.47 2.80 15.55
CA TYR A 140 7.24 1.42 16.03
C TYR A 140 8.39 0.88 16.91
N GLY A 141 9.15 1.77 17.56
CA GLY A 141 10.20 1.39 18.53
C GLY A 141 11.57 1.09 17.92
N GLY A 142 11.73 1.22 16.60
CA GLY A 142 13.02 1.09 15.92
C GLY A 142 13.94 2.30 16.08
N THR A 143 15.16 2.18 15.56
CA THR A 143 16.12 3.31 15.53
C THR A 143 15.63 4.39 14.58
N LYS A 144 15.55 5.62 15.08
CA LYS A 144 15.14 6.77 14.28
C LYS A 144 16.22 7.13 13.25
N ASP A 145 15.86 7.05 11.97
CA ASP A 145 16.66 7.49 10.83
C ASP A 145 15.86 8.48 9.96
N PRO A 146 15.96 9.78 10.23
CA PRO A 146 15.20 10.80 9.49
C PRO A 146 15.55 10.85 8.00
N GLN A 147 16.76 10.45 7.61
CA GLN A 147 17.16 10.44 6.21
C GLN A 147 16.51 9.29 5.45
N LYS A 148 16.45 8.12 6.08
CA LYS A 148 15.72 6.96 5.57
C LYS A 148 14.22 7.28 5.43
N ALA A 149 13.61 7.87 6.45
CA ALA A 149 12.22 8.31 6.42
C ALA A 149 11.96 9.29 5.27
N ARG A 150 12.82 10.31 5.09
CA ARG A 150 12.71 11.26 3.99
C ARG A 150 12.81 10.61 2.61
N LYS A 151 13.72 9.64 2.44
CA LYS A 151 13.85 8.85 1.19
C LYS A 151 12.50 8.23 0.84
N TYR A 152 11.87 7.55 1.80
CA TYR A 152 10.62 6.83 1.54
C TYR A 152 9.41 7.75 1.39
N TYR A 153 9.32 8.86 2.14
CA TYR A 153 8.26 9.86 1.88
C TYR A 153 8.40 10.49 0.48
N ARG A 154 9.64 10.67 -0.02
CA ARG A 154 9.84 11.14 -1.39
C ARG A 154 9.33 10.11 -2.39
N LEU A 155 9.72 8.84 -2.26
CA LEU A 155 9.23 7.76 -3.13
C LEU A 155 7.70 7.66 -3.09
N ALA A 156 7.07 7.75 -1.92
CA ALA A 156 5.62 7.79 -1.79
C ALA A 156 5.01 8.92 -2.62
N CYS A 157 5.56 10.14 -2.49
CA CYS A 157 5.10 11.29 -3.26
C CYS A 157 5.31 11.11 -4.78
N ASP A 158 6.45 10.55 -5.19
CA ASP A 158 6.75 10.24 -6.59
C ASP A 158 5.76 9.21 -7.17
N TYR A 159 5.28 8.26 -6.34
CA TYR A 159 4.20 7.33 -6.67
C TYR A 159 2.79 7.91 -6.50
N LYS A 160 2.68 9.25 -6.34
CA LYS A 160 1.43 9.98 -6.19
C LYS A 160 0.62 9.59 -4.95
N ASP A 161 1.28 9.11 -3.92
CA ASP A 161 0.66 8.95 -2.61
C ASP A 161 0.52 10.32 -1.94
N ALA A 162 -0.72 10.68 -1.66
CA ALA A 162 -1.06 12.00 -1.14
C ALA A 162 -0.55 12.23 0.29
N GLN A 163 -0.50 11.16 1.11
CA GLN A 163 0.01 11.23 2.49
C GLN A 163 1.54 11.34 2.49
N GLY A 164 2.21 10.63 1.56
CA GLY A 164 3.64 10.75 1.35
C GLY A 164 4.07 12.17 0.99
N CYS A 165 3.36 12.82 0.04
CA CYS A 165 3.61 14.22 -0.29
C CYS A 165 3.40 15.15 0.91
N TYR A 166 2.34 14.94 1.69
CA TYR A 166 2.07 15.69 2.92
C TYR A 166 3.19 15.53 3.96
N ALA A 167 3.61 14.30 4.22
CA ALA A 167 4.66 14.02 5.18
C ALA A 167 6.01 14.63 4.77
N LEU A 168 6.34 14.53 3.48
CA LEU A 168 7.54 15.17 2.92
C LEU A 168 7.48 16.70 3.06
N ALA A 169 6.31 17.31 2.78
CA ALA A 169 6.08 18.73 2.94
C ALA A 169 6.31 19.20 4.40
N ARG A 170 5.76 18.44 5.37
CA ARG A 170 5.98 18.70 6.80
C ARG A 170 7.45 18.64 7.18
N GLY A 171 8.20 17.71 6.60
CA GLY A 171 9.65 17.63 6.82
C GLY A 171 10.38 18.89 6.38
N HIS A 172 9.99 19.48 5.24
CA HIS A 172 10.53 20.75 4.77
C HIS A 172 10.06 21.95 5.61
N GLU A 173 8.79 21.98 6.03
CA GLU A 173 8.23 23.05 6.89
C GLU A 173 8.92 23.11 8.26
N LYS A 174 9.19 21.95 8.88
CA LYS A 174 9.73 21.83 10.24
C LYS A 174 11.24 21.68 10.34
N ALA A 175 11.93 21.52 9.23
CA ALA A 175 13.34 21.15 9.18
C ALA A 175 13.69 19.81 9.89
N ASP A 176 12.71 18.95 10.14
CA ASP A 176 12.90 17.69 10.86
C ASP A 176 13.77 16.70 10.08
N GLN A 177 13.91 16.90 8.78
CA GLN A 177 14.57 15.98 7.85
C GLN A 177 15.59 16.72 6.95
N GLY A 178 16.07 17.88 7.37
CA GLY A 178 17.03 18.70 6.63
C GLY A 178 16.80 20.20 6.80
N ALA A 179 17.26 21.01 5.85
CA ALA A 179 17.05 22.47 5.89
C ALA A 179 15.57 22.81 5.68
N LYS A 180 15.10 23.83 6.43
CA LYS A 180 13.75 24.39 6.25
C LYS A 180 13.62 25.00 4.84
N ASP A 181 12.53 24.65 4.15
CA ASP A 181 12.19 25.16 2.83
C ASP A 181 10.69 25.35 2.69
N ASP A 182 10.21 26.53 3.05
CA ASP A 182 8.77 26.86 3.04
C ASP A 182 8.19 26.85 1.62
N LYS A 183 9.00 27.20 0.60
CA LYS A 183 8.57 27.16 -0.80
C LYS A 183 8.33 25.71 -1.24
N LYS A 184 9.29 24.83 -0.94
CA LYS A 184 9.18 23.41 -1.26
C LYS A 184 8.05 22.74 -0.49
N ALA A 185 7.86 23.11 0.79
CA ALA A 185 6.75 22.63 1.59
C ALA A 185 5.41 23.02 0.95
N MET A 186 5.24 24.26 0.51
CA MET A 186 4.03 24.73 -0.15
C MET A 186 3.75 23.97 -1.45
N GLU A 187 4.76 23.76 -2.31
CA GLU A 187 4.62 22.95 -3.54
C GLU A 187 4.14 21.53 -3.23
N LEU A 188 4.75 20.87 -2.26
CA LEU A 188 4.41 19.50 -1.86
C LEU A 188 3.03 19.38 -1.21
N TYR A 189 2.60 20.36 -0.41
CA TYR A 189 1.22 20.42 0.08
C TYR A 189 0.22 20.61 -1.06
N GLY A 190 0.58 21.37 -2.10
CA GLY A 190 -0.22 21.50 -3.33
C GLY A 190 -0.40 20.14 -4.02
N LEU A 191 0.70 19.39 -4.23
CA LEU A 191 0.63 18.03 -4.79
C LEU A 191 -0.21 17.09 -3.93
N SER A 192 -0.05 17.14 -2.59
CA SER A 192 -0.87 16.36 -1.67
C SER A 192 -2.36 16.65 -1.82
N CYS A 193 -2.72 17.94 -2.00
CA CYS A 193 -4.08 18.35 -2.28
C CYS A 193 -4.58 17.81 -3.63
N ASP A 194 -3.79 17.94 -4.69
CA ASP A 194 -4.12 17.45 -6.03
C ASP A 194 -4.33 15.93 -6.07
N TYR A 195 -3.63 15.20 -5.21
CA TYR A 195 -3.81 13.76 -5.05
C TYR A 195 -4.94 13.38 -4.08
N GLY A 196 -5.67 14.36 -3.54
CA GLY A 196 -6.92 14.16 -2.81
C GLY A 196 -6.77 14.05 -1.29
N TYR A 197 -5.73 14.62 -0.69
CA TYR A 197 -5.59 14.66 0.76
C TYR A 197 -6.01 16.01 1.34
N ASP A 198 -7.13 16.05 2.06
CA ASP A 198 -7.75 17.28 2.58
C ASP A 198 -6.82 18.10 3.47
N MET A 199 -5.99 17.43 4.28
CA MET A 199 -5.01 18.12 5.13
C MET A 199 -3.93 18.84 4.31
N GLY A 200 -3.54 18.28 3.15
CA GLY A 200 -2.66 18.94 2.18
C GLY A 200 -3.30 20.20 1.64
N CYS A 201 -4.57 20.12 1.25
CA CYS A 201 -5.34 21.29 0.76
C CYS A 201 -5.44 22.39 1.84
N ALA A 202 -5.69 22.02 3.08
CA ALA A 202 -5.78 22.96 4.19
C ALA A 202 -4.45 23.70 4.42
N LYS A 203 -3.34 22.94 4.46
CA LYS A 203 -1.99 23.49 4.64
C LYS A 203 -1.55 24.36 3.46
N PHE A 204 -1.78 23.92 2.25
CA PHE A 204 -1.51 24.71 1.06
C PHE A 204 -2.20 26.09 1.11
N ARG A 205 -3.51 26.10 1.42
CA ARG A 205 -4.27 27.36 1.55
C ARG A 205 -3.76 28.26 2.69
N GLU A 206 -3.33 27.68 3.81
CA GLU A 206 -2.73 28.42 4.93
C GLU A 206 -1.45 29.14 4.49
N LEU A 207 -0.53 28.43 3.82
CA LEU A 207 0.74 28.98 3.38
C LEU A 207 0.59 30.04 2.27
N VAL A 208 -0.32 29.84 1.32
CA VAL A 208 -0.65 30.85 0.29
C VAL A 208 -1.18 32.16 0.90
N LYS A 209 -1.96 32.09 2.00
CA LYS A 209 -2.42 33.29 2.71
C LYS A 209 -1.29 34.03 3.44
N LYS A 210 -0.30 33.32 3.94
CA LYS A 210 0.87 33.90 4.65
C LYS A 210 1.90 34.50 3.71
N SER A 211 1.89 34.12 2.44
CA SER A 211 2.84 34.61 1.42
C SER A 211 2.39 35.89 0.72
N LYS A 212 1.17 36.36 0.99
CA LYS A 212 0.60 37.64 0.52
C LYS A 212 0.79 38.73 1.56
#